data_e10367c0afcb4365044d11e376b052de
#
_entry.id   e10367c0afcb4365044d11e376b052de
#
_cell.length_a   1.000
_cell.length_b   1.000
_cell.length_c   1.000
_cell.angle_alpha   90.00
_cell.angle_beta   90.00
_cell.angle_gamma   90.00
#
_symmetry.space_group_name_H-M   'P 1'
#
loop_
_entity.id
_entity.type
_entity.pdbx_description
1 polymer ?
#
loop_
_entity_poly.entity_id
_entity_poly.type
_entity_poly.pdbx_seq_one_letter_code
_entity_poly.pdbx_strand_id
1 'polypeptide(L)'
;ALSSAASDVYKRQEYKNISVNDMHIINAVGIREQKNMSTVARELNVTVGTLTIAVNNLVKKGYIQRMRSQEDRRVVLISLTEQGKKAYYHHKDFHEKMVLAVLKGLNVEEKEALTKALTKLQGFFRSYQ
;
A
#
# COMPACT_ATOMS: atom_id res chain seq x y z
N ALA A 1 10.34 4.75 -14.77
CA ALA A 1 11.33 5.73 -14.24
C ALA A 1 10.91 6.29 -12.89
N LEU A 2 9.67 6.77 -12.77
CA LEU A 2 9.12 7.28 -11.49
C LEU A 2 9.02 6.20 -10.44
N SER A 3 8.60 4.98 -10.81
CA SER A 3 8.53 3.84 -9.92
C SER A 3 9.93 3.43 -9.41
N SER A 4 10.94 3.45 -10.29
CA SER A 4 12.32 3.17 -9.94
C SER A 4 12.90 4.23 -9.00
N ALA A 5 12.65 5.51 -9.29
CA ALA A 5 13.10 6.61 -8.44
C ALA A 5 12.47 6.54 -7.04
N ALA A 6 11.17 6.24 -6.97
CA ALA A 6 10.46 6.05 -5.69
C ALA A 6 11.05 4.87 -4.92
N SER A 7 11.31 3.75 -5.61
CA SER A 7 11.95 2.57 -5.01
C SER A 7 13.33 2.89 -4.44
N ASP A 8 14.14 3.68 -5.16
CA ASP A 8 15.47 4.08 -4.70
C ASP A 8 15.42 4.96 -3.47
N VAL A 9 14.44 5.86 -3.38
CA VAL A 9 14.20 6.68 -2.18
C VAL A 9 13.84 5.79 -0.99
N TYR A 10 13.00 4.78 -1.19
CA TYR A 10 12.65 3.82 -0.14
C TYR A 10 13.86 3.03 0.35
N LYS A 11 14.72 2.56 -0.56
CA LYS A 11 15.94 1.81 -0.21
C LYS A 11 16.92 2.61 0.64
N ARG A 12 16.88 3.93 0.59
CA ARG A 12 17.74 4.81 1.39
C ARG A 12 17.20 5.09 2.78
N GLN A 13 16.01 4.61 3.11
CA GLN A 13 15.33 4.90 4.37
C GLN A 13 15.36 3.69 5.33
N GLU A 14 14.73 3.88 6.48
CA GLU A 14 14.74 2.98 7.64
C GLU A 14 14.21 1.57 7.34
N TYR A 15 13.41 1.40 6.29
CA TYR A 15 12.76 0.14 5.95
C TYR A 15 13.37 -0.52 4.72
N LYS A 16 14.68 -0.75 4.75
CA LYS A 16 15.45 -1.31 3.62
C LYS A 16 15.04 -2.72 3.20
N ASN A 17 14.40 -3.47 4.09
CA ASN A 17 13.95 -4.84 3.83
C ASN A 17 12.52 -4.92 3.28
N ILE A 18 11.90 -3.78 2.98
CA ILE A 18 10.55 -3.70 2.42
C ILE A 18 10.64 -3.28 0.96
N SER A 19 10.03 -4.08 0.08
CA SER A 19 9.87 -3.72 -1.33
C SER A 19 8.66 -2.80 -1.52
N VAL A 20 8.53 -2.23 -2.73
CA VAL A 20 7.34 -1.44 -3.10
C VAL A 20 6.08 -2.30 -3.02
N ASN A 21 6.16 -3.55 -3.47
CA ASN A 21 5.02 -4.48 -3.37
C ASN A 21 4.65 -4.77 -1.91
N ASP A 22 5.63 -4.94 -1.04
CA ASP A 22 5.39 -5.11 0.39
C ASP A 22 4.64 -3.93 0.96
N MET A 23 5.03 -2.70 0.58
CA MET A 23 4.33 -1.49 1.02
C MET A 23 2.89 -1.40 0.51
N HIS A 24 2.63 -1.85 -0.72
CA HIS A 24 1.26 -1.95 -1.24
C HIS A 24 0.40 -2.87 -0.38
N ILE A 25 0.96 -4.00 0.04
CA ILE A 25 0.26 -4.95 0.91
C ILE A 25 0.02 -4.35 2.29
N ILE A 26 1.03 -3.74 2.90
CA ILE A 26 0.92 -3.07 4.20
C ILE A 26 -0.18 -1.99 4.13
N ASN A 27 -0.20 -1.21 3.07
CA ASN A 27 -1.20 -0.17 2.86
C ASN A 27 -2.62 -0.75 2.70
N ALA A 28 -2.76 -1.85 1.96
CA ALA A 28 -4.05 -2.51 1.76
C ALA A 28 -4.57 -3.16 3.05
N VAL A 29 -3.69 -3.75 3.86
CA VAL A 29 -4.06 -4.29 5.18
C VAL A 29 -4.57 -3.16 6.08
N GLY A 30 -3.86 -2.03 6.10
CA GLY A 30 -4.29 -0.83 6.81
C GLY A 30 -4.24 -0.96 8.33
N ILE A 31 -4.66 0.12 8.98
CA ILE A 31 -4.56 0.27 10.44
C ILE A 31 -5.89 0.13 11.18
N ARG A 32 -7.01 0.03 10.45
CA ARG A 32 -8.34 0.09 11.07
C ARG A 32 -8.72 -1.24 11.69
N GLU A 33 -9.16 -2.18 10.88
CA GLU A 33 -9.70 -3.45 11.32
C GLU A 33 -8.95 -4.61 10.68
N GLN A 34 -9.08 -5.77 11.28
CA GLN A 34 -8.56 -7.00 10.69
C GLN A 34 -9.30 -7.30 9.39
N LYS A 35 -8.58 -7.73 8.37
CA LYS A 35 -9.14 -8.10 7.08
C LYS A 35 -8.85 -9.56 6.79
N ASN A 36 -9.74 -10.22 6.05
CA ASN A 36 -9.47 -11.55 5.55
C ASN A 36 -8.61 -11.48 4.28
N MET A 37 -7.98 -12.60 3.95
CA MET A 37 -7.07 -12.69 2.79
C MET A 37 -7.77 -12.38 1.47
N SER A 38 -9.00 -12.83 1.31
CA SER A 38 -9.77 -12.61 0.07
C SER A 38 -10.06 -11.13 -0.17
N THR A 39 -10.38 -10.39 0.88
CA THR A 39 -10.63 -8.95 0.79
C THR A 39 -9.38 -8.20 0.33
N VAL A 40 -8.25 -8.49 0.96
CA VAL A 40 -6.98 -7.82 0.60
C VAL A 40 -6.53 -8.22 -0.80
N ALA A 41 -6.67 -9.48 -1.19
CA ALA A 41 -6.34 -9.94 -2.53
C ALA A 41 -7.18 -9.23 -3.60
N ARG A 42 -8.47 -9.03 -3.32
CA ARG A 42 -9.38 -8.30 -4.21
C ARG A 42 -8.98 -6.83 -4.34
N GLU A 43 -8.67 -6.17 -3.24
CA GLU A 43 -8.23 -4.77 -3.24
C GLU A 43 -6.93 -4.59 -4.06
N LEU A 44 -6.04 -5.56 -4.00
CA LEU A 44 -4.76 -5.54 -4.73
C LEU A 44 -4.85 -6.13 -6.14
N ASN A 45 -6.00 -6.67 -6.52
CA ASN A 45 -6.22 -7.34 -7.79
C ASN A 45 -5.20 -8.47 -8.06
N VAL A 46 -4.99 -9.30 -7.06
CA VAL A 46 -4.12 -10.49 -7.11
C VAL A 46 -4.88 -11.72 -6.64
N THR A 47 -4.36 -12.90 -6.92
CA THR A 47 -4.91 -14.14 -6.37
C THR A 47 -4.58 -14.29 -4.88
N VAL A 48 -5.41 -15.02 -4.14
CA VAL A 48 -5.14 -15.35 -2.74
C VAL A 48 -3.82 -16.11 -2.60
N GLY A 49 -3.52 -16.99 -3.55
CA GLY A 49 -2.25 -17.74 -3.54
C GLY A 49 -1.03 -16.82 -3.64
N THR A 50 -1.05 -15.87 -4.55
CA THR A 50 0.01 -14.87 -4.68
C THR A 50 0.15 -14.03 -3.41
N LEU A 51 -0.98 -13.57 -2.87
CA LEU A 51 -0.98 -12.79 -1.63
C LEU A 51 -0.43 -13.60 -0.46
N THR A 52 -0.77 -14.88 -0.36
CA THR A 52 -0.32 -15.76 0.73
C THR A 52 1.21 -15.82 0.81
N ILE A 53 1.88 -15.94 -0.33
CA ILE A 53 3.35 -15.96 -0.39
C ILE A 53 3.93 -14.66 0.15
N ALA A 54 3.41 -13.53 -0.30
CA ALA A 54 3.87 -12.21 0.11
C ALA A 54 3.59 -11.93 1.59
N VAL A 55 2.40 -12.30 2.07
CA VAL A 55 2.03 -12.15 3.48
C VAL A 55 2.91 -13.02 4.37
N ASN A 56 3.23 -14.25 3.95
CA ASN A 56 4.16 -15.10 4.70
C ASN A 56 5.52 -14.42 4.90
N ASN A 57 6.03 -13.77 3.87
CA ASN A 57 7.28 -13.01 3.98
C ASN A 57 7.16 -11.83 4.94
N LEU A 58 6.05 -11.10 4.90
CA LEU A 58 5.82 -9.95 5.79
C LEU A 58 5.57 -10.37 7.23
N VAL A 59 4.99 -11.54 7.46
CA VAL A 59 4.90 -12.14 8.81
C VAL A 59 6.29 -12.47 9.33
N LYS A 60 7.15 -13.08 8.53
CA LYS A 60 8.54 -13.38 8.92
C LYS A 60 9.35 -12.12 9.22
N LYS A 61 9.13 -11.05 8.46
CA LYS A 61 9.78 -9.76 8.68
C LYS A 61 9.20 -8.98 9.87
N GLY A 62 8.08 -9.43 10.42
CA GLY A 62 7.46 -8.81 11.60
C GLY A 62 6.51 -7.65 11.34
N TYR A 63 6.04 -7.46 10.10
CA TYR A 63 5.14 -6.37 9.73
C TYR A 63 3.66 -6.74 9.78
N ILE A 64 3.34 -8.01 9.57
CA ILE A 64 1.96 -8.53 9.57
C ILE A 64 1.85 -9.66 10.57
N GLN A 65 0.70 -9.74 11.22
CA GLN A 65 0.31 -10.85 12.06
C GLN A 65 -0.98 -11.48 11.54
N ARG A 66 -1.09 -12.78 11.73
CA ARG A 66 -2.28 -13.55 11.36
C ARG A 66 -2.95 -14.08 12.61
N MET A 67 -4.29 -14.11 12.59
CA MET A 67 -5.06 -14.80 13.61
C MET A 67 -6.29 -15.42 12.97
N ARG A 68 -6.77 -16.51 13.55
CA ARG A 68 -8.01 -17.14 13.11
C ARG A 68 -9.20 -16.36 13.68
N SER A 69 -10.23 -16.20 12.86
CA SER A 69 -11.48 -15.60 13.31
C SER A 69 -12.10 -16.44 14.42
N GLN A 70 -12.58 -15.79 15.48
CA GLN A 70 -13.29 -16.47 16.55
C GLN A 70 -14.68 -16.94 16.12
N GLU A 71 -15.28 -16.21 15.17
CA GLU A 71 -16.60 -16.53 14.64
C GLU A 71 -16.57 -17.73 13.68
N ASP A 72 -15.52 -17.82 12.87
CA ASP A 72 -15.32 -18.94 11.93
C ASP A 72 -13.82 -19.22 11.81
N ARG A 73 -13.36 -20.30 12.42
CA ARG A 73 -11.94 -20.69 12.46
C ARG A 73 -11.34 -21.04 11.10
N ARG A 74 -12.17 -21.20 10.07
CA ARG A 74 -11.69 -21.40 8.71
C ARG A 74 -11.20 -20.10 8.09
N VAL A 75 -11.60 -18.96 8.63
CA VAL A 75 -11.22 -17.63 8.15
C VAL A 75 -9.96 -17.16 8.87
N VAL A 76 -8.95 -16.81 8.08
CA VAL A 76 -7.71 -16.20 8.56
C VAL A 76 -7.81 -14.69 8.40
N LEU A 77 -7.58 -13.97 9.49
CA LEU A 77 -7.55 -12.51 9.53
C LEU A 77 -6.12 -12.04 9.61
N ILE A 78 -5.82 -10.96 8.92
CA ILE A 78 -4.51 -10.31 8.93
C ILE A 78 -4.64 -8.87 9.41
N SER A 79 -3.63 -8.42 10.12
CA SER A 79 -3.52 -7.04 10.62
C SER A 79 -2.05 -6.66 10.70
N LEU A 80 -1.78 -5.36 10.80
CA LEU A 80 -0.42 -4.87 11.00
C LEU A 80 0.01 -5.05 12.45
N THR A 81 1.27 -5.44 12.63
CA THR A 81 1.95 -5.35 13.92
C THR A 81 2.28 -3.89 14.24
N GLU A 82 2.82 -3.62 15.42
CA GLU A 82 3.31 -2.27 15.74
C GLU A 82 4.38 -1.79 14.75
N GLN A 83 5.28 -2.69 14.34
CA GLN A 83 6.27 -2.40 13.30
C GLN A 83 5.61 -2.13 11.95
N GLY A 84 4.58 -2.89 11.59
CA GLY A 84 3.80 -2.68 10.37
C GLY A 84 3.07 -1.34 10.36
N LYS A 85 2.51 -0.94 11.49
CA LYS A 85 1.87 0.37 11.65
C LYS A 85 2.86 1.52 11.48
N LYS A 86 4.05 1.39 12.04
CA LYS A 86 5.12 2.38 11.85
C LYS A 86 5.49 2.52 10.37
N ALA A 87 5.63 1.40 9.66
CA ALA A 87 5.90 1.41 8.22
C ALA A 87 4.74 2.07 7.44
N TYR A 88 3.51 1.76 7.80
CA TYR A 88 2.31 2.37 7.21
C TYR A 88 2.32 3.90 7.35
N TYR A 89 2.54 4.41 8.55
CA TYR A 89 2.54 5.85 8.80
C TYR A 89 3.73 6.54 8.16
N HIS A 90 4.90 5.91 8.16
CA HIS A 90 6.08 6.42 7.48
C HIS A 90 5.84 6.57 5.97
N HIS A 91 5.22 5.59 5.35
CA HIS A 91 4.86 5.61 3.94
C HIS A 91 3.83 6.70 3.63
N LYS A 92 2.80 6.82 4.47
CA LYS A 92 1.78 7.85 4.35
C LYS A 92 2.38 9.25 4.44
N ASP A 93 3.23 9.49 5.43
CA ASP A 93 3.94 10.76 5.63
C ASP A 93 4.83 11.10 4.42
N PHE A 94 5.56 10.13 3.91
CA PHE A 94 6.37 10.29 2.71
C PHE A 94 5.53 10.71 1.50
N HIS A 95 4.40 10.06 1.27
CA HIS A 95 3.48 10.40 0.18
C HIS A 95 2.92 11.80 0.32
N GLU A 96 2.50 12.19 1.51
CA GLU A 96 2.00 13.55 1.77
C GLU A 96 3.07 14.61 1.49
N LYS A 97 4.29 14.39 1.94
CA LYS A 97 5.42 15.28 1.68
C LYS A 97 5.75 15.37 0.20
N MET A 98 5.72 14.25 -0.50
CA MET A 98 5.97 14.19 -1.94
C MET A 98 4.91 14.99 -2.71
N VAL A 99 3.64 14.78 -2.41
CA VAL A 99 2.52 15.50 -3.05
C VAL A 99 2.63 17.00 -2.80
N LEU A 100 2.89 17.42 -1.55
CA LEU A 100 3.06 18.83 -1.21
C LEU A 100 4.26 19.46 -1.93
N ALA A 101 5.36 18.75 -2.04
CA ALA A 101 6.55 19.23 -2.75
C ALA A 101 6.26 19.45 -4.25
N VAL A 102 5.55 18.52 -4.88
CA VAL A 102 5.13 18.66 -6.28
C VAL A 102 4.18 19.85 -6.45
N LEU A 103 3.17 19.96 -5.59
CA LEU A 103 2.17 21.04 -5.66
C LEU A 103 2.78 22.43 -5.44
N LYS A 104 3.80 22.55 -4.59
CA LYS A 104 4.53 23.81 -4.38
C LYS A 104 5.20 24.32 -5.64
N GLY A 105 5.66 23.44 -6.51
CA GLY A 105 6.31 23.79 -7.78
C GLY A 105 5.34 24.13 -8.90
N LEU A 106 4.02 24.01 -8.68
CA LEU A 106 3.01 24.22 -9.72
C LEU A 106 2.19 25.49 -9.46
N ASN A 107 1.93 26.25 -10.52
CA ASN A 107 0.95 27.35 -10.47
C ASN A 107 -0.49 26.78 -10.53
N VAL A 108 -1.48 27.68 -10.44
CA VAL A 108 -2.91 27.29 -10.42
C VAL A 108 -3.31 26.55 -11.70
N GLU A 109 -2.87 27.05 -12.85
CA GLU A 109 -3.20 26.45 -14.15
C GLU A 109 -2.60 25.06 -14.30
N GLU A 110 -1.35 24.88 -13.86
CA GLU A 110 -0.68 23.58 -13.87
C GLU A 110 -1.35 22.58 -12.92
N LYS A 111 -1.78 23.00 -11.74
CA LYS A 111 -2.54 22.16 -10.80
C LYS A 111 -3.86 21.69 -11.40
N GLU A 112 -4.59 22.60 -12.05
CA GLU A 112 -5.85 22.27 -12.72
C GLU A 112 -5.63 21.27 -13.86
N ALA A 113 -4.60 21.46 -14.68
CA ALA A 113 -4.25 20.56 -15.77
C ALA A 113 -3.87 19.17 -15.26
N LEU A 114 -3.07 19.10 -14.18
CA LEU A 114 -2.67 17.85 -13.56
C LEU A 114 -3.88 17.11 -12.99
N THR A 115 -4.75 17.80 -12.26
CA THR A 115 -5.97 17.21 -11.68
C THR A 115 -6.87 16.66 -12.79
N LYS A 116 -7.05 17.40 -13.86
CA LYS A 116 -7.84 16.97 -15.02
C LYS A 116 -7.25 15.72 -15.67
N ALA A 117 -5.93 15.69 -15.88
CA ALA A 117 -5.25 14.56 -16.49
C ALA A 117 -5.36 13.29 -15.60
N LEU A 118 -5.14 13.42 -14.29
CA LEU A 118 -5.25 12.31 -13.35
C LEU A 118 -6.68 11.79 -13.25
N THR A 119 -7.68 12.67 -13.27
CA THR A 119 -9.10 12.29 -13.25
C THR A 119 -9.46 11.48 -14.49
N LYS A 120 -8.99 11.89 -15.65
CA LYS A 120 -9.20 11.16 -16.91
C LYS A 120 -8.52 9.79 -16.88
N LEU A 121 -7.30 9.71 -16.38
CA LEU A 121 -6.57 8.46 -16.25
C LEU A 121 -7.28 7.48 -15.31
N GLN A 122 -7.74 7.97 -14.17
CA GLN A 122 -8.51 7.20 -13.21
C GLN A 122 -9.82 6.67 -13.85
N GLY A 123 -10.53 7.51 -14.59
CA GLY A 123 -11.74 7.12 -15.29
C GLY A 123 -11.48 6.03 -16.34
N PHE A 124 -10.38 6.14 -17.08
CA PHE A 124 -9.96 5.11 -18.03
C PHE A 124 -9.76 3.76 -17.35
N PHE A 125 -9.00 3.71 -16.29
CA PHE A 125 -8.76 2.45 -15.56
C PHE A 125 -10.04 1.86 -14.95
N ARG A 126 -10.92 2.69 -14.43
CA ARG A 126 -12.22 2.23 -13.89
C ARG A 126 -13.08 1.56 -14.96
N SER A 127 -13.01 2.01 -16.22
CA SER A 127 -13.80 1.42 -17.31
C SER A 127 -13.39 -0.02 -17.66
N TYR A 128 -12.21 -0.44 -17.21
CA TYR A 128 -11.68 -1.80 -17.43
C TYR A 128 -11.85 -2.75 -16.24
N GLN A 129 -12.49 -2.30 -15.18
CA GLN A 129 -12.75 -3.14 -13.99
C GLN A 129 -14.06 -3.91 -14.06
#